data_a95b8789b4665bca6210e8ea06da12de
#
_entry.id   a95b8789b4665bca6210e8ea06da12de
#
_cell.length_a   1.000
_cell.length_b   1.000
_cell.length_c   1.000
_cell.angle_alpha   90.00
_cell.angle_beta   90.00
_cell.angle_gamma   90.00
#
_symmetry.space_group_name_H-M   'P 1'
#
loop_
_entity.id
_entity.type
_entity.pdbx_description
1 polymer ?
#
loop_
_entity_poly.entity_id
_entity_poly.type
_entity_poly.pdbx_seq_one_letter_code
_entity_poly.pdbx_strand_id
1 'polypeptide(L)'
;MVLDLIQIQTINFNSLLNFLTVKMIDKYKNLPLRSGVGIVVLNKENKVFVAKRIDNKKNFWQMPQGGVDKGEDLYEAAIRELNEETSIKSVTLIKKIDSLLTYHLPDELLGIIWKGKYKGQVQQWYIMRFDGDENEINIKTKNPEFLEWKWVDIDEITKLVVTFKLHVYEKIQQEVKKILIN
;
A
#
# COMPACT_ATOMS: atom_id res chain seq x y z
N MET A 1 -3.41 11.50 -52.98
CA MET A 1 -1.98 11.64 -52.68
C MET A 1 -1.65 12.36 -51.35
N VAL A 2 -2.36 13.40 -50.92
CA VAL A 2 -2.11 14.05 -49.59
C VAL A 2 -2.66 13.27 -48.40
N LEU A 3 -3.83 12.60 -48.57
CA LEU A 3 -4.48 11.77 -47.56
C LEU A 3 -3.66 10.52 -47.19
N ASP A 4 -2.99 9.90 -48.16
CA ASP A 4 -2.16 8.72 -47.92
C ASP A 4 -0.91 9.01 -47.09
N LEU A 5 -0.30 10.18 -47.27
CA LEU A 5 0.87 10.59 -46.51
C LEU A 5 0.54 10.89 -45.05
N ILE A 6 -0.64 11.43 -44.76
CA ILE A 6 -1.10 11.69 -43.39
C ILE A 6 -1.39 10.37 -42.65
N GLN A 7 -2.03 9.40 -43.35
CA GLN A 7 -2.28 8.08 -42.74
C GLN A 7 -1.00 7.30 -42.48
N ILE A 8 -0.02 7.33 -43.38
CA ILE A 8 1.28 6.66 -43.18
C ILE A 8 2.06 7.30 -42.03
N GLN A 9 2.06 8.63 -41.91
CA GLN A 9 2.70 9.31 -40.78
C GLN A 9 2.01 8.99 -39.43
N THR A 10 0.68 8.93 -39.39
CA THR A 10 -0.10 8.58 -38.18
C THR A 10 0.14 7.15 -37.77
N ILE A 11 0.18 6.19 -38.71
CA ILE A 11 0.47 4.78 -38.43
C ILE A 11 1.90 4.62 -37.90
N ASN A 12 2.89 5.31 -38.49
CA ASN A 12 4.26 5.26 -38.01
C ASN A 12 4.43 5.89 -36.62
N PHE A 13 3.73 7.00 -36.35
CA PHE A 13 3.78 7.65 -35.03
C PHE A 13 3.17 6.75 -33.95
N ASN A 14 2.00 6.16 -34.19
CA ASN A 14 1.36 5.24 -33.25
C ASN A 14 2.18 3.96 -33.03
N SER A 15 2.78 3.41 -34.09
CA SER A 15 3.69 2.26 -34.01
C SER A 15 4.94 2.58 -33.20
N LEU A 16 5.55 3.74 -33.41
CA LEU A 16 6.71 4.22 -32.66
C LEU A 16 6.35 4.47 -31.18
N LEU A 17 5.18 5.08 -30.92
CA LEU A 17 4.69 5.33 -29.57
C LEU A 17 4.45 4.03 -28.83
N ASN A 18 3.80 3.04 -29.46
CA ASN A 18 3.59 1.71 -28.90
C ASN A 18 4.93 0.99 -28.64
N PHE A 19 5.87 1.05 -29.55
CA PHE A 19 7.20 0.46 -29.37
C PHE A 19 7.96 1.09 -28.20
N LEU A 20 7.94 2.44 -28.08
CA LEU A 20 8.55 3.16 -26.96
C LEU A 20 7.85 2.83 -25.62
N THR A 21 6.52 2.74 -25.63
CA THR A 21 5.75 2.38 -24.44
C THR A 21 6.07 0.97 -23.98
N VAL A 22 6.10 -0.01 -24.90
CA VAL A 22 6.47 -1.41 -24.58
C VAL A 22 7.90 -1.48 -24.05
N LYS A 23 8.85 -0.80 -24.69
CA LYS A 23 10.26 -0.77 -24.25
C LYS A 23 10.43 -0.09 -22.87
N MET A 24 9.65 0.95 -22.57
CA MET A 24 9.62 1.56 -21.24
C MET A 24 9.07 0.61 -20.19
N ILE A 25 7.94 -0.06 -20.46
CA ILE A 25 7.34 -1.03 -19.53
C ILE A 25 8.33 -2.18 -19.25
N ASP A 26 9.01 -2.71 -20.27
CA ASP A 26 10.00 -3.79 -20.09
C ASP A 26 11.17 -3.37 -19.20
N LYS A 27 11.60 -2.11 -19.27
CA LYS A 27 12.62 -1.56 -18.38
C LYS A 27 12.21 -1.66 -16.91
N TYR A 28 10.94 -1.44 -16.59
CA TYR A 28 10.45 -1.43 -15.22
C TYR A 28 10.05 -2.83 -14.69
N LYS A 29 9.78 -3.80 -15.58
CA LYS A 29 9.46 -5.18 -15.18
C LYS A 29 10.58 -5.88 -14.39
N ASN A 30 11.83 -5.50 -14.66
CA ASN A 30 13.02 -6.08 -14.01
C ASN A 30 13.45 -5.34 -12.74
N LEU A 31 12.72 -4.30 -12.32
CA LEU A 31 13.02 -3.62 -11.07
C LEU A 31 12.83 -4.51 -9.85
N PRO A 32 13.59 -4.30 -8.76
CA PRO A 32 13.37 -5.01 -7.52
C PRO A 32 12.04 -4.65 -6.86
N LEU A 33 11.62 -5.46 -5.90
CA LEU A 33 10.57 -5.14 -4.97
C LEU A 33 11.15 -4.32 -3.80
N ARG A 34 10.40 -3.32 -3.32
CA ARG A 34 10.75 -2.58 -2.11
C ARG A 34 10.43 -3.43 -0.88
N SER A 35 11.35 -3.54 0.05
CA SER A 35 11.04 -4.11 1.38
C SER A 35 10.13 -3.17 2.15
N GLY A 36 9.13 -3.71 2.81
CA GLY A 36 8.18 -2.93 3.58
C GLY A 36 7.50 -3.72 4.69
N VAL A 37 6.73 -2.99 5.48
CA VAL A 37 5.90 -3.50 6.55
C VAL A 37 4.48 -2.97 6.43
N GLY A 38 3.52 -3.69 7.00
CA GLY A 38 2.15 -3.24 7.14
C GLY A 38 1.59 -3.63 8.51
N ILE A 39 0.68 -2.82 9.01
CA ILE A 39 0.15 -2.95 10.36
C ILE A 39 -1.37 -2.98 10.33
N VAL A 40 -1.95 -4.06 10.86
CA VAL A 40 -3.35 -4.14 11.20
C VAL A 40 -3.49 -3.72 12.65
N VAL A 41 -4.10 -2.58 12.89
CA VAL A 41 -4.42 -2.11 14.25
C VAL A 41 -5.87 -2.42 14.55
N LEU A 42 -6.13 -3.24 15.58
CA LEU A 42 -7.47 -3.61 16.04
C LEU A 42 -7.80 -2.85 17.32
N ASN A 43 -8.94 -2.18 17.37
CA ASN A 43 -9.44 -1.59 18.61
C ASN A 43 -10.11 -2.64 19.52
N LYS A 44 -10.66 -2.21 20.66
CA LYS A 44 -11.31 -3.09 21.66
C LYS A 44 -12.55 -3.81 21.09
N GLU A 45 -13.22 -3.20 20.10
CA GLU A 45 -14.37 -3.76 19.39
C GLU A 45 -13.96 -4.63 18.17
N ASN A 46 -12.66 -4.94 18.03
CA ASN A 46 -12.11 -5.70 16.91
C ASN A 46 -12.27 -5.01 15.53
N LYS A 47 -12.48 -3.70 15.51
CA LYS A 47 -12.50 -2.91 14.27
C LYS A 47 -11.09 -2.55 13.85
N VAL A 48 -10.87 -2.46 12.55
CA VAL A 48 -9.57 -2.18 11.91
C VAL A 48 -9.41 -0.69 11.68
N PHE A 49 -8.26 -0.14 12.05
CA PHE A 49 -7.86 1.22 11.68
C PHE A 49 -7.58 1.31 10.18
N VAL A 50 -8.22 2.26 9.51
CA VAL A 50 -7.92 2.61 8.13
C VAL A 50 -7.84 4.12 7.98
N ALA A 51 -6.98 4.58 7.06
CA ALA A 51 -6.80 5.98 6.78
C ALA A 51 -6.76 6.27 5.28
N LYS A 52 -7.19 7.48 4.90
CA LYS A 52 -7.29 7.93 3.52
C LYS A 52 -6.07 8.79 3.17
N ARG A 53 -5.34 8.41 2.15
CA ARG A 53 -4.12 9.11 1.72
C ARG A 53 -4.39 10.49 1.13
N ILE A 54 -3.51 11.45 1.43
CA ILE A 54 -3.52 12.82 0.88
C ILE A 54 -3.34 12.82 -0.64
N ASP A 55 -2.46 11.97 -1.17
CA ASP A 55 -2.10 11.92 -2.59
C ASP A 55 -3.08 11.12 -3.46
N ASN A 56 -4.12 10.53 -2.87
CA ASN A 56 -5.11 9.75 -3.59
C ASN A 56 -6.43 10.51 -3.74
N LYS A 57 -6.70 11.00 -4.95
CA LYS A 57 -7.95 11.70 -5.30
C LYS A 57 -9.20 10.79 -5.31
N LYS A 58 -9.03 9.47 -5.37
CA LYS A 58 -10.11 8.49 -5.28
C LYS A 58 -10.38 8.17 -3.82
N ASN A 59 -11.57 7.68 -3.51
CA ASN A 59 -11.98 7.38 -2.14
C ASN A 59 -11.44 6.03 -1.65
N PHE A 60 -10.12 5.80 -1.76
CA PHE A 60 -9.46 4.60 -1.25
C PHE A 60 -8.86 4.84 0.14
N TRP A 61 -8.94 3.80 0.95
CA TRP A 61 -8.44 3.75 2.31
C TRP A 61 -7.39 2.66 2.44
N GLN A 62 -6.49 2.80 3.35
CA GLN A 62 -5.46 1.81 3.61
C GLN A 62 -5.15 1.68 5.11
N MET A 63 -4.63 0.54 5.48
CA MET A 63 -4.00 0.35 6.79
C MET A 63 -2.61 0.98 6.80
N PRO A 64 -2.05 1.36 7.98
CA PRO A 64 -0.69 1.87 8.12
C PRO A 64 0.34 0.93 7.50
N GLN A 65 1.31 1.48 6.75
CA GLN A 65 2.33 0.70 6.07
C GLN A 65 3.47 1.57 5.57
N GLY A 66 4.68 1.07 5.62
CA GLY A 66 5.82 1.85 5.12
C GLY A 66 7.02 1.02 4.68
N GLY A 67 8.14 1.69 4.49
CA GLY A 67 9.39 1.06 4.09
C GLY A 67 10.22 0.59 5.27
N VAL A 68 11.12 -0.32 5.00
CA VAL A 68 12.13 -0.76 5.96
C VAL A 68 13.45 -0.07 5.62
N ASP A 69 14.07 0.57 6.59
CA ASP A 69 15.36 1.23 6.41
C ASP A 69 16.49 0.19 6.36
N LYS A 70 17.64 0.61 5.83
CA LYS A 70 18.77 -0.30 5.68
C LYS A 70 19.27 -0.80 7.04
N GLY A 71 19.14 -2.11 7.28
CA GLY A 71 19.57 -2.77 8.52
C GLY A 71 18.55 -2.69 9.66
N GLU A 72 17.38 -2.11 9.43
CA GLU A 72 16.29 -2.03 10.40
C GLU A 72 15.60 -3.39 10.55
N ASP A 73 15.21 -3.73 11.78
CA ASP A 73 14.35 -4.89 12.05
C ASP A 73 12.93 -4.64 11.54
N LEU A 74 12.27 -5.69 11.03
CA LEU A 74 10.94 -5.55 10.43
C LEU A 74 9.86 -5.13 11.44
N TYR A 75 9.97 -5.59 12.70
CA TYR A 75 9.01 -5.21 13.73
C TYR A 75 9.23 -3.78 14.21
N GLU A 76 10.48 -3.37 14.36
CA GLU A 76 10.84 -1.99 14.69
C GLU A 76 10.39 -1.02 13.59
N ALA A 77 10.58 -1.40 12.31
CA ALA A 77 10.05 -0.66 11.17
C ALA A 77 8.52 -0.50 11.25
N ALA A 78 7.79 -1.56 11.63
CA ALA A 78 6.34 -1.50 11.75
C ALA A 78 5.89 -0.54 12.86
N ILE A 79 6.54 -0.56 14.02
CA ILE A 79 6.25 0.37 15.13
C ILE A 79 6.59 1.80 14.74
N ARG A 80 7.74 2.04 14.09
CA ARG A 80 8.16 3.36 13.61
C ARG A 80 7.15 3.92 12.61
N GLU A 81 6.80 3.18 11.56
CA GLU A 81 5.85 3.61 10.53
C GLU A 81 4.46 3.88 11.12
N LEU A 82 3.96 3.03 12.02
CA LEU A 82 2.71 3.25 12.72
C LEU A 82 2.72 4.58 13.48
N ASN A 83 3.79 4.84 14.24
CA ASN A 83 3.93 6.09 14.98
C ASN A 83 4.09 7.31 14.06
N GLU A 84 4.88 7.22 13.00
CA GLU A 84 5.10 8.31 12.04
C GLU A 84 3.82 8.71 11.29
N GLU A 85 3.01 7.73 10.89
CA GLU A 85 1.77 7.98 10.15
C GLU A 85 0.58 8.38 11.03
N THR A 86 0.51 7.88 12.30
CA THR A 86 -0.71 7.97 13.11
C THR A 86 -0.50 8.45 14.54
N SER A 87 0.75 8.59 15.00
CA SER A 87 1.15 8.83 16.39
C SER A 87 0.83 7.70 17.39
N ILE A 88 0.24 6.59 16.93
CA ILE A 88 -0.10 5.43 17.78
C ILE A 88 1.20 4.76 18.27
N LYS A 89 1.29 4.56 19.59
CA LYS A 89 2.39 3.87 20.30
C LYS A 89 1.88 2.76 21.22
N SER A 90 0.67 2.94 21.75
CA SER A 90 0.06 2.02 22.71
C SER A 90 -0.53 0.82 22.01
N VAL A 91 0.34 -0.11 21.57
CA VAL A 91 -0.07 -1.33 20.88
C VAL A 91 0.61 -2.57 21.45
N THR A 92 -0.13 -3.69 21.47
CA THR A 92 0.40 -5.01 21.79
C THR A 92 0.35 -5.90 20.54
N LEU A 93 1.45 -6.61 20.25
CA LEU A 93 1.52 -7.56 19.14
C LEU A 93 0.59 -8.76 19.42
N ILE A 94 -0.35 -9.01 18.52
CA ILE A 94 -1.18 -10.22 18.54
C ILE A 94 -0.51 -11.32 17.69
N LYS A 95 -0.14 -10.98 16.44
CA LYS A 95 0.42 -11.95 15.50
C LYS A 95 1.29 -11.27 14.44
N LYS A 96 2.42 -11.90 14.12
CA LYS A 96 3.12 -11.70 12.86
C LYS A 96 2.51 -12.64 11.81
N ILE A 97 2.10 -12.14 10.65
CA ILE A 97 1.62 -12.99 9.56
C ILE A 97 2.79 -13.81 9.01
N ASP A 98 2.64 -15.13 8.91
CA ASP A 98 3.74 -16.04 8.62
C ASP A 98 4.35 -15.86 7.23
N SER A 99 3.55 -15.43 6.25
CA SER A 99 4.00 -15.21 4.87
C SER A 99 4.24 -13.74 4.57
N LEU A 100 5.28 -13.45 3.81
CA LEU A 100 5.43 -12.14 3.17
C LEU A 100 4.34 -11.95 2.11
N LEU A 101 3.72 -10.77 2.10
CA LEU A 101 2.69 -10.42 1.12
C LEU A 101 3.28 -9.45 0.09
N THR A 102 3.03 -9.72 -1.18
CA THR A 102 3.63 -8.96 -2.29
C THR A 102 2.55 -8.36 -3.16
N TYR A 103 2.75 -7.11 -3.59
CA TYR A 103 1.97 -6.53 -4.68
C TYR A 103 2.88 -5.86 -5.71
N HIS A 104 2.37 -5.76 -6.94
CA HIS A 104 3.05 -5.05 -8.03
C HIS A 104 2.29 -3.76 -8.35
N LEU A 105 3.02 -2.74 -8.74
CA LEU A 105 2.44 -1.52 -9.27
C LEU A 105 1.83 -1.79 -10.65
N PRO A 106 0.66 -1.25 -10.96
CA PRO A 106 0.15 -1.25 -12.32
C PRO A 106 1.05 -0.39 -13.24
N ASP A 107 1.02 -0.68 -14.52
CA ASP A 107 1.96 -0.11 -15.51
C ASP A 107 1.99 1.43 -15.51
N GLU A 108 0.84 2.06 -15.28
CA GLU A 108 0.71 3.52 -15.21
C GLU A 108 1.40 4.17 -14.00
N LEU A 109 1.74 3.40 -12.98
CA LEU A 109 2.45 3.86 -11.78
C LEU A 109 3.94 3.49 -11.80
N LEU A 110 4.36 2.62 -12.72
CA LEU A 110 5.77 2.27 -12.89
C LEU A 110 6.58 3.51 -13.35
N GLY A 111 7.75 3.67 -12.79
CA GLY A 111 8.59 4.83 -13.06
C GLY A 111 8.21 6.11 -12.29
N ILE A 112 7.03 6.19 -11.71
CA ILE A 112 6.51 7.35 -10.95
C ILE A 112 6.69 7.12 -9.44
N ILE A 113 6.04 6.07 -8.91
CA ILE A 113 6.08 5.74 -7.49
C ILE A 113 7.53 5.40 -7.09
N TRP A 114 7.94 5.88 -5.90
CA TRP A 114 9.29 5.72 -5.36
C TRP A 114 10.41 6.17 -6.33
N LYS A 115 10.14 7.19 -7.15
CA LYS A 115 11.08 7.72 -8.16
C LYS A 115 11.51 6.66 -9.19
N GLY A 116 10.63 5.71 -9.47
CA GLY A 116 10.86 4.64 -10.44
C GLY A 116 11.89 3.59 -10.05
N LYS A 117 12.18 3.42 -8.75
CA LYS A 117 13.20 2.48 -8.27
C LYS A 117 12.68 1.05 -8.07
N TYR A 118 11.37 0.85 -7.96
CA TYR A 118 10.77 -0.42 -7.60
C TYR A 118 9.53 -0.71 -8.46
N LYS A 119 9.25 -1.99 -8.72
CA LYS A 119 8.06 -2.45 -9.43
C LYS A 119 6.88 -2.82 -8.53
N GLY A 120 7.06 -2.76 -7.23
CA GLY A 120 6.10 -3.16 -6.23
C GLY A 120 6.74 -3.25 -4.86
N GLN A 121 6.05 -3.87 -3.94
CA GLN A 121 6.53 -4.03 -2.57
C GLN A 121 6.30 -5.45 -2.07
N VAL A 122 7.25 -5.97 -1.30
CA VAL A 122 7.12 -7.17 -0.48
C VAL A 122 7.05 -6.75 0.97
N GLN A 123 6.02 -7.16 1.69
CA GLN A 123 5.69 -6.64 3.02
C GLN A 123 5.57 -7.75 4.05
N GLN A 124 6.15 -7.53 5.23
CA GLN A 124 5.82 -8.24 6.44
C GLN A 124 4.65 -7.54 7.13
N TRP A 125 3.58 -8.26 7.46
CA TRP A 125 2.41 -7.72 8.14
C TRP A 125 2.34 -8.18 9.60
N TYR A 126 1.93 -7.24 10.47
CA TYR A 126 1.73 -7.45 11.90
C TYR A 126 0.30 -7.09 12.28
N ILE A 127 -0.34 -7.92 13.11
CA ILE A 127 -1.65 -7.67 13.70
C ILE A 127 -1.41 -7.26 15.15
N MET A 128 -1.91 -6.08 15.51
CA MET A 128 -1.67 -5.46 16.81
C MET A 128 -2.99 -5.04 17.45
N ARG A 129 -3.06 -5.12 18.77
CA ARG A 129 -4.13 -4.55 19.57
C ARG A 129 -3.80 -3.11 19.91
N PHE A 130 -4.73 -2.20 19.71
CA PHE A 130 -4.64 -0.84 20.24
C PHE A 130 -5.14 -0.84 21.69
N ASP A 131 -4.24 -0.54 22.60
CA ASP A 131 -4.49 -0.50 24.06
C ASP A 131 -4.68 0.92 24.58
N GLY A 132 -4.40 1.92 23.74
CA GLY A 132 -4.49 3.33 24.06
C GLY A 132 -5.91 3.90 24.02
N ASP A 133 -5.98 5.22 24.11
CA ASP A 133 -7.18 6.04 23.91
C ASP A 133 -7.14 6.70 22.53
N GLU A 134 -8.30 6.93 21.91
CA GLU A 134 -8.37 7.54 20.57
C GLU A 134 -7.76 8.95 20.49
N ASN A 135 -7.63 9.66 21.60
CA ASN A 135 -6.91 10.94 21.68
C ASN A 135 -5.41 10.81 21.34
N GLU A 136 -4.85 9.59 21.41
CA GLU A 136 -3.48 9.31 20.96
C GLU A 136 -3.35 9.39 19.43
N ILE A 137 -4.44 9.14 18.70
CA ILE A 137 -4.44 9.05 17.24
C ILE A 137 -4.34 10.45 16.64
N ASN A 138 -3.20 10.75 16.04
CA ASN A 138 -2.97 12.01 15.37
C ASN A 138 -2.32 11.80 14.00
N ILE A 139 -3.11 11.97 12.95
CA ILE A 139 -2.63 11.88 11.55
C ILE A 139 -2.03 13.19 11.02
N LYS A 140 -2.11 14.29 11.82
CA LYS A 140 -1.46 15.58 11.50
C LYS A 140 -0.03 15.59 12.03
N THR A 141 0.76 14.62 11.60
CA THR A 141 2.15 14.43 12.00
C THR A 141 3.09 15.42 11.29
N LYS A 142 4.38 15.35 11.54
CA LYS A 142 5.39 16.23 10.89
C LYS A 142 5.37 16.11 9.36
N ASN A 143 5.14 14.90 8.85
CA ASN A 143 5.01 14.60 7.42
C ASN A 143 3.67 13.89 7.20
N PRO A 144 2.55 14.60 7.15
CA PRO A 144 1.24 13.97 7.13
C PRO A 144 1.02 13.23 5.81
N GLU A 145 0.60 11.99 5.90
CA GLU A 145 0.24 11.14 4.76
C GLU A 145 -1.27 10.92 4.60
N PHE A 146 -2.04 11.20 5.67
CA PHE A 146 -3.47 10.94 5.73
C PHE A 146 -4.31 12.21 5.90
N LEU A 147 -5.52 12.20 5.29
CA LEU A 147 -6.54 13.23 5.40
C LEU A 147 -7.54 12.93 6.52
N GLU A 148 -7.92 11.66 6.63
CA GLU A 148 -8.98 11.15 7.48
C GLU A 148 -8.60 9.75 7.96
N TRP A 149 -9.13 9.33 9.11
CA TRP A 149 -9.04 7.97 9.60
C TRP A 149 -10.38 7.52 10.18
N LYS A 150 -10.59 6.21 10.27
CA LYS A 150 -11.76 5.60 10.88
C LYS A 150 -11.48 4.14 11.28
N TRP A 151 -12.34 3.63 12.17
CA TRP A 151 -12.45 2.21 12.45
C TRP A 151 -13.48 1.57 11.52
N VAL A 152 -13.16 0.42 10.94
CA VAL A 152 -14.07 -0.33 10.04
C VAL A 152 -14.11 -1.79 10.44
N ASP A 153 -15.18 -2.48 10.07
CA ASP A 153 -15.26 -3.92 10.22
C ASP A 153 -14.27 -4.61 9.28
N ILE A 154 -13.72 -5.75 9.71
CA ILE A 154 -12.75 -6.50 8.91
C ILE A 154 -13.30 -6.87 7.52
N ASP A 155 -14.61 -7.00 7.36
CA ASP A 155 -15.24 -7.30 6.07
C ASP A 155 -15.29 -6.12 5.09
N GLU A 156 -14.94 -4.93 5.55
CA GLU A 156 -14.94 -3.73 4.71
C GLU A 156 -13.57 -3.44 4.07
N ILE A 157 -12.46 -3.93 4.65
CA ILE A 157 -11.12 -3.53 4.22
C ILE A 157 -10.83 -3.84 2.74
N THR A 158 -11.38 -4.93 2.22
CA THR A 158 -11.23 -5.34 0.81
C THR A 158 -11.99 -4.45 -0.17
N LYS A 159 -13.06 -3.78 0.28
CA LYS A 159 -13.85 -2.84 -0.51
C LYS A 159 -13.24 -1.44 -0.56
N LEU A 160 -12.37 -1.13 0.38
CA LEU A 160 -11.79 0.19 0.59
C LEU A 160 -10.44 0.37 -0.08
N VAL A 161 -9.71 -0.72 -0.33
CA VAL A 161 -8.35 -0.69 -0.85
C VAL A 161 -8.29 -0.50 -2.37
N VAL A 162 -7.16 0.01 -2.87
CA VAL A 162 -6.87 0.06 -4.31
C VAL A 162 -6.79 -1.36 -4.90
N THR A 163 -7.29 -1.53 -6.11
CA THR A 163 -7.47 -2.85 -6.75
C THR A 163 -6.20 -3.69 -6.81
N PHE A 164 -5.04 -3.08 -7.10
CA PHE A 164 -3.79 -3.83 -7.22
C PHE A 164 -3.24 -4.38 -5.89
N LYS A 165 -3.81 -3.95 -4.74
CA LYS A 165 -3.50 -4.50 -3.40
C LYS A 165 -4.59 -5.43 -2.87
N LEU A 166 -5.68 -5.66 -3.62
CA LEU A 166 -6.84 -6.41 -3.13
C LEU A 166 -6.46 -7.78 -2.56
N HIS A 167 -5.67 -8.56 -3.28
CA HIS A 167 -5.23 -9.91 -2.86
C HIS A 167 -4.43 -9.91 -1.55
N VAL A 168 -3.68 -8.83 -1.28
CA VAL A 168 -2.98 -8.64 0.01
C VAL A 168 -3.99 -8.45 1.14
N TYR A 169 -5.01 -7.60 0.92
CA TYR A 169 -6.05 -7.33 1.91
C TYR A 169 -6.98 -8.53 2.14
N GLU A 170 -7.27 -9.33 1.11
CA GLU A 170 -8.00 -10.59 1.25
C GLU A 170 -7.25 -11.58 2.15
N LYS A 171 -5.93 -11.70 1.98
CA LYS A 171 -5.11 -12.55 2.83
C LYS A 171 -5.08 -12.04 4.28
N ILE A 172 -4.93 -10.74 4.48
CA ILE A 172 -4.97 -10.12 5.81
C ILE A 172 -6.33 -10.36 6.48
N GLN A 173 -7.43 -10.15 5.75
CA GLN A 173 -8.79 -10.40 6.24
C GLN A 173 -8.94 -11.84 6.75
N GLN A 174 -8.44 -12.83 5.99
CA GLN A 174 -8.47 -14.24 6.41
C GLN A 174 -7.67 -14.48 7.69
N GLU A 175 -6.47 -13.89 7.82
CA GLU A 175 -5.64 -14.06 9.02
C GLU A 175 -6.27 -13.40 10.26
N VAL A 176 -6.84 -12.20 10.12
CA VAL A 176 -7.55 -11.53 11.21
C VAL A 176 -8.77 -12.32 11.63
N LYS A 177 -9.60 -12.81 10.70
CA LYS A 177 -10.80 -13.62 11.02
C LYS A 177 -10.45 -14.87 11.81
N LYS A 178 -9.34 -15.55 11.51
CA LYS A 178 -8.89 -16.72 12.30
C LYS A 178 -8.61 -16.38 13.76
N ILE A 179 -8.11 -15.18 14.02
CA ILE A 179 -7.81 -14.71 15.39
C ILE A 179 -9.10 -14.35 16.14
N LEU A 180 -10.08 -13.77 15.46
CA LEU A 180 -11.31 -13.30 16.07
C LEU A 180 -12.32 -14.42 16.38
N ILE A 181 -12.17 -15.60 15.77
CA ILE A 181 -13.05 -16.77 15.99
C ILE A 181 -12.56 -17.63 17.17
N ASN A 182 -11.27 -17.53 17.53
CA ASN A 182 -10.67 -18.25 18.65
C ASN A 182 -10.77 -17.43 19.95
#